data_e381600535469dcf43892b89170d16ac
#
_entry.id   e381600535469dcf43892b89170d16ac
#
_cell.length_a   1.000
_cell.length_b   1.000
_cell.length_c   1.000
_cell.angle_alpha   90.00
_cell.angle_beta   90.00
_cell.angle_gamma   90.00
#
_symmetry.space_group_name_H-M   'P 1'
#
loop_
_entity.id
_entity.type
_entity.pdbx_description
1 polymer ?
#
loop_
_entity_poly.entity_id
_entity_poly.type
_entity_poly.pdbx_seq_one_letter_code
_entity_poly.pdbx_strand_id
1 'polypeptide(L)'
;VKEIYETIQRDGIKGPSGELVRIEMFAHGALCMAISGKCYLSLQTYGASANRGACYQLCRRGYEVTDLETGNQLNIDNKYIMSPKDLCTIEFMDKIIDSGVKVFKIEGRARSAEYVKRCAACYRKAADAVCDGTYNQELAASLKAELSDVFNRGFWDGYYQGAKLGEWSSVYGSQATLKKVYCGKVTNWFDRIGVAEISVESQTLK
;
A
#
# COMPACT_ATOMS: atom_id res chain seq x y z
N VAL A 1 -20.63 -0.46 2.70
CA VAL A 1 -20.22 -1.41 1.64
C VAL A 1 -21.28 -2.51 1.52
N LYS A 2 -21.62 -3.18 2.62
CA LYS A 2 -22.59 -4.29 2.63
C LYS A 2 -23.95 -3.89 2.03
N GLU A 3 -24.49 -2.75 2.42
CA GLU A 3 -25.74 -2.21 1.86
C GLU A 3 -25.66 -2.00 0.33
N ILE A 4 -24.55 -1.48 -0.17
CA ILE A 4 -24.32 -1.34 -1.62
C ILE A 4 -24.32 -2.71 -2.30
N TYR A 5 -23.64 -3.69 -1.72
CA TYR A 5 -23.61 -5.05 -2.26
C TYR A 5 -25.00 -5.68 -2.31
N GLU A 6 -25.75 -5.57 -1.21
CA GLU A 6 -27.12 -6.08 -1.12
C GLU A 6 -28.05 -5.41 -2.14
N THR A 7 -27.90 -4.11 -2.37
CA THR A 7 -28.63 -3.37 -3.39
C THR A 7 -28.28 -3.86 -4.80
N ILE A 8 -26.99 -4.06 -5.11
CA ILE A 8 -26.55 -4.61 -6.40
C ILE A 8 -27.20 -5.98 -6.65
N GLN A 9 -27.22 -6.85 -5.62
CA GLN A 9 -27.82 -8.18 -5.75
C GLN A 9 -29.35 -8.10 -5.90
N ARG A 10 -30.02 -7.34 -5.07
CA ARG A 10 -31.49 -7.21 -5.06
C ARG A 10 -32.02 -6.61 -6.36
N ASP A 11 -31.39 -5.55 -6.83
CA ASP A 11 -31.88 -4.76 -7.98
C ASP A 11 -31.26 -5.25 -9.30
N GLY A 12 -30.37 -6.24 -9.25
CA GLY A 12 -29.74 -6.84 -10.43
C GLY A 12 -28.90 -5.86 -11.23
N ILE A 13 -28.15 -4.97 -10.56
CA ILE A 13 -27.38 -3.91 -11.21
C ILE A 13 -26.20 -4.51 -11.98
N LYS A 14 -26.21 -4.37 -13.30
CA LYS A 14 -25.25 -4.98 -14.21
C LYS A 14 -24.36 -3.95 -14.89
N GLY A 15 -23.12 -4.36 -15.16
CA GLY A 15 -22.16 -3.64 -15.98
C GLY A 15 -22.39 -3.87 -17.49
N PRO A 16 -21.55 -3.25 -18.35
CA PRO A 16 -21.65 -3.41 -19.81
C PRO A 16 -21.50 -4.86 -20.30
N SER A 17 -20.82 -5.73 -19.54
CA SER A 17 -20.69 -7.16 -19.85
C SER A 17 -21.93 -7.99 -19.57
N GLY A 18 -22.99 -7.41 -18.98
CA GLY A 18 -24.18 -8.13 -18.55
C GLY A 18 -24.05 -8.87 -17.21
N GLU A 19 -22.87 -8.84 -16.59
CA GLU A 19 -22.63 -9.37 -15.26
C GLU A 19 -22.96 -8.35 -14.16
N LEU A 20 -23.28 -8.80 -12.96
CA LEU A 20 -23.47 -7.94 -11.81
C LEU A 20 -22.21 -7.11 -11.55
N VAL A 21 -22.41 -5.84 -11.21
CA VAL A 21 -21.29 -4.96 -10.83
C VAL A 21 -20.59 -5.50 -9.61
N ARG A 22 -19.25 -5.51 -9.64
CA ARG A 22 -18.41 -5.93 -8.53
C ARG A 22 -17.86 -4.72 -7.78
N ILE A 23 -17.80 -4.80 -6.46
CA ILE A 23 -17.22 -3.76 -5.62
C ILE A 23 -15.71 -3.96 -5.55
N GLU A 24 -14.96 -2.95 -5.98
CA GLU A 24 -13.52 -2.85 -5.75
C GLU A 24 -13.25 -2.01 -4.49
N MET A 25 -12.30 -2.46 -3.67
CA MET A 25 -11.87 -1.74 -2.48
C MET A 25 -10.35 -1.75 -2.35
N PHE A 26 -9.78 -0.64 -1.90
CA PHE A 26 -8.35 -0.56 -1.59
C PHE A 26 -8.02 -1.52 -0.44
N ALA A 27 -7.01 -2.37 -0.61
CA ALA A 27 -6.61 -3.36 0.38
C ALA A 27 -5.23 -3.08 0.99
N HIS A 28 -4.28 -2.59 0.17
CA HIS A 28 -2.90 -2.41 0.63
C HIS A 28 -2.19 -1.29 -0.12
N GLY A 29 -1.32 -0.57 0.61
CA GLY A 29 -0.34 0.34 0.04
C GLY A 29 -0.48 1.79 0.47
N ALA A 30 0.24 2.66 -0.21
CA ALA A 30 0.37 4.06 0.17
C ALA A 30 -0.96 4.82 0.15
N LEU A 31 -1.31 5.42 1.27
CA LEU A 31 -2.42 6.36 1.35
C LEU A 31 -2.00 7.76 0.90
N CYS A 32 -2.95 8.48 0.31
CA CYS A 32 -2.79 9.86 -0.11
C CYS A 32 -3.49 10.82 0.88
N MET A 33 -2.83 11.91 1.24
CA MET A 33 -3.44 12.98 2.05
C MET A 33 -4.46 13.81 1.27
N ALA A 34 -4.34 13.84 -0.06
CA ALA A 34 -5.22 14.63 -0.92
C ALA A 34 -6.44 13.82 -1.33
N ILE A 35 -7.62 14.32 -1.00
CA ILE A 35 -8.90 13.71 -1.40
C ILE A 35 -8.99 13.63 -2.92
N SER A 36 -9.28 12.44 -3.43
CA SER A 36 -9.40 12.18 -4.88
C SER A 36 -8.21 12.66 -5.71
N GLY A 37 -7.00 12.68 -5.11
CA GLY A 37 -5.77 13.11 -5.76
C GLY A 37 -5.67 14.61 -6.08
N LYS A 38 -6.56 15.43 -5.58
CA LYS A 38 -6.51 16.89 -5.71
C LYS A 38 -5.40 17.48 -4.84
N CYS A 39 -4.16 17.23 -5.22
CA CYS A 39 -2.99 17.65 -4.46
C CYS A 39 -2.58 19.09 -4.82
N TYR A 40 -3.00 20.06 -4.03
CA TYR A 40 -2.62 21.46 -4.23
C TYR A 40 -1.13 21.71 -3.97
N LEU A 41 -0.45 20.93 -3.13
CA LEU A 41 1.00 21.04 -2.95
C LEU A 41 1.75 20.74 -4.26
N SER A 42 1.40 19.64 -4.96
CA SER A 42 2.01 19.32 -6.26
C SER A 42 1.64 20.34 -7.33
N LEU A 43 0.40 20.84 -7.32
CA LEU A 43 -0.04 21.85 -8.27
C LEU A 43 0.70 23.16 -8.08
N GLN A 44 0.75 23.68 -6.86
CA GLN A 44 1.39 24.97 -6.54
C GLN A 44 2.89 24.96 -6.76
N THR A 45 3.57 23.87 -6.37
CA THR A 45 5.04 23.81 -6.40
C THR A 45 5.58 23.48 -7.80
N TYR A 46 4.89 22.63 -8.55
CA TYR A 46 5.40 22.08 -9.81
C TYR A 46 4.42 22.16 -10.99
N GLY A 47 3.26 22.78 -10.83
CA GLY A 47 2.21 22.73 -11.85
C GLY A 47 1.74 21.32 -12.18
N ALA A 48 1.93 20.37 -11.27
CA ALA A 48 1.77 18.93 -11.52
C ALA A 48 0.48 18.37 -10.91
N SER A 49 -0.13 17.39 -11.59
CA SER A 49 -1.32 16.71 -11.12
C SER A 49 -1.02 15.28 -10.70
N ALA A 50 -1.19 15.00 -9.40
CA ALA A 50 -1.06 13.64 -8.86
C ALA A 50 -2.05 12.66 -9.49
N ASN A 51 -3.28 13.09 -9.83
CA ASN A 51 -4.28 12.29 -10.54
C ASN A 51 -3.81 11.83 -11.93
N ARG A 52 -2.94 12.62 -12.56
CA ARG A 52 -2.37 12.32 -13.88
C ARG A 52 -1.02 11.61 -13.78
N GLY A 53 -0.70 11.03 -12.64
CA GLY A 53 0.53 10.26 -12.41
C GLY A 53 1.72 11.08 -11.92
N ALA A 54 1.67 12.41 -11.89
CA ALA A 54 2.77 13.28 -11.49
C ALA A 54 2.72 13.62 -9.99
N CYS A 55 2.87 12.61 -9.13
CA CYS A 55 2.96 12.75 -7.68
C CYS A 55 4.43 12.87 -7.24
N TYR A 56 4.85 14.04 -6.79
CA TYR A 56 6.21 14.29 -6.29
C TYR A 56 6.38 14.04 -4.78
N GLN A 57 5.36 13.45 -4.13
CA GLN A 57 5.38 13.09 -2.71
C GLN A 57 5.77 14.24 -1.77
N LEU A 58 5.34 15.46 -2.07
CA LEU A 58 5.62 16.65 -1.26
C LEU A 58 5.14 16.50 0.18
N CYS A 59 3.98 15.86 0.39
CA CYS A 59 3.46 15.55 1.72
C CYS A 59 4.39 14.68 2.59
N ARG A 60 5.50 14.19 2.03
CA ARG A 60 6.46 13.32 2.72
C ARG A 60 7.81 13.98 2.98
N ARG A 61 7.89 15.29 2.77
CA ARG A 61 9.06 16.12 3.09
C ARG A 61 8.91 16.70 4.49
N GLY A 62 10.01 17.15 5.09
CA GLY A 62 9.98 18.01 6.26
C GLY A 62 9.58 19.43 5.89
N TYR A 63 8.92 20.14 6.80
CA TYR A 63 8.48 21.51 6.62
C TYR A 63 8.69 22.30 7.90
N GLU A 64 9.00 23.58 7.74
CA GLU A 64 8.84 24.58 8.77
C GLU A 64 7.56 25.37 8.47
N VAL A 65 6.64 25.36 9.42
CA VAL A 65 5.36 26.07 9.29
C VAL A 65 5.32 27.21 10.31
N THR A 66 5.14 28.42 9.83
CA THR A 66 5.02 29.62 10.70
C THR A 66 3.58 30.12 10.64
N ASP A 67 2.96 30.26 11.80
CA ASP A 67 1.71 30.99 11.94
C ASP A 67 1.98 32.48 11.76
N LEU A 68 1.41 33.07 10.72
CA LEU A 68 1.69 34.47 10.37
C LEU A 68 1.05 35.48 11.33
N GLU A 69 0.03 35.09 12.09
CA GLU A 69 -0.64 35.98 13.07
C GLU A 69 0.09 35.96 14.41
N THR A 70 0.53 34.79 14.86
CA THR A 70 1.15 34.62 16.19
C THR A 70 2.67 34.54 16.14
N GLY A 71 3.27 34.30 14.99
CA GLY A 71 4.69 34.03 14.79
C GLY A 71 5.16 32.65 15.32
N ASN A 72 4.26 31.83 15.81
CA ASN A 72 4.60 30.49 16.31
C ASN A 72 5.09 29.61 15.17
N GLN A 73 6.19 28.92 15.41
CA GLN A 73 6.80 28.00 14.44
C GLN A 73 6.58 26.55 14.85
N LEU A 74 6.20 25.73 13.88
CA LEU A 74 6.08 24.27 14.00
C LEU A 74 7.07 23.63 13.04
N ASN A 75 8.11 23.01 13.58
CA ASN A 75 9.04 22.19 12.80
C ASN A 75 8.43 20.80 12.61
N ILE A 76 8.11 20.48 11.37
CA ILE A 76 7.62 19.17 10.96
C ILE A 76 8.81 18.35 10.47
N ASP A 77 9.71 18.01 11.38
CA ASP A 77 10.77 17.05 11.11
C ASP A 77 10.16 15.69 10.79
N ASN A 78 10.78 14.86 10.02
CA ASN A 78 10.48 13.46 9.70
C ASN A 78 9.22 12.81 10.34
N LYS A 79 8.58 13.45 11.29
CA LYS A 79 7.29 13.12 11.91
C LYS A 79 6.19 13.79 11.09
N TYR A 80 5.94 13.26 9.97
CA TYR A 80 5.12 13.84 8.93
C TYR A 80 3.65 13.95 9.35
N ILE A 81 3.18 15.13 9.68
CA ILE A 81 1.75 15.38 9.86
C ILE A 81 0.95 15.00 8.62
N MET A 82 1.57 15.08 7.44
CA MET A 82 0.94 14.79 6.16
C MET A 82 1.33 13.44 5.54
N SER A 83 2.17 12.63 6.19
CA SER A 83 2.63 11.33 5.68
C SER A 83 1.95 10.17 6.40
N PRO A 84 0.77 9.73 5.97
CA PRO A 84 0.09 8.61 6.61
C PRO A 84 0.91 7.33 6.46
N LYS A 85 0.74 6.42 7.41
CA LYS A 85 1.17 5.04 7.28
C LYS A 85 0.51 4.38 6.08
N ASP A 86 1.09 3.30 5.60
CA ASP A 86 0.52 2.54 4.50
C ASP A 86 -0.71 1.75 4.98
N LEU A 87 -1.77 1.72 4.17
CA LEU A 87 -2.94 0.90 4.44
C LEU A 87 -2.55 -0.58 4.43
N CYS A 88 -3.04 -1.32 5.42
CA CYS A 88 -2.94 -2.77 5.46
C CYS A 88 -4.22 -3.36 6.05
N THR A 89 -4.97 -4.09 5.26
CA THR A 89 -6.25 -4.67 5.67
C THR A 89 -6.17 -6.16 6.00
N ILE A 90 -4.96 -6.70 6.01
CA ILE A 90 -4.72 -8.16 6.12
C ILE A 90 -5.32 -8.77 7.40
N GLU A 91 -5.47 -7.99 8.47
CA GLU A 91 -5.97 -8.42 9.77
C GLU A 91 -7.51 -8.48 9.88
N PHE A 92 -8.22 -8.00 8.86
CA PHE A 92 -9.69 -7.99 8.82
C PHE A 92 -10.24 -8.29 7.40
N MET A 93 -9.53 -9.15 6.65
CA MET A 93 -9.92 -9.56 5.31
C MET A 93 -11.26 -10.30 5.29
N ASP A 94 -11.56 -11.05 6.33
CA ASP A 94 -12.85 -11.70 6.56
C ASP A 94 -14.00 -10.68 6.49
N LYS A 95 -13.90 -9.60 7.25
CA LYS A 95 -14.93 -8.54 7.27
C LYS A 95 -15.11 -7.86 5.92
N ILE A 96 -14.02 -7.67 5.17
CA ILE A 96 -14.06 -7.06 3.83
C ILE A 96 -14.79 -8.00 2.87
N ILE A 97 -14.44 -9.29 2.86
CA ILE A 97 -15.06 -10.29 1.99
C ILE A 97 -16.54 -10.46 2.34
N ASP A 98 -16.88 -10.55 3.63
CA ASP A 98 -18.25 -10.68 4.12
C ASP A 98 -19.11 -9.45 3.79
N SER A 99 -18.51 -8.28 3.63
CA SER A 99 -19.21 -7.09 3.18
C SER A 99 -19.59 -7.09 1.70
N GLY A 100 -19.15 -8.12 0.93
CA GLY A 100 -19.46 -8.29 -0.49
C GLY A 100 -18.42 -7.71 -1.44
N VAL A 101 -17.24 -7.30 -0.96
CA VAL A 101 -16.12 -6.89 -1.82
C VAL A 101 -15.59 -8.10 -2.59
N LYS A 102 -15.40 -7.93 -3.90
CA LYS A 102 -14.93 -8.99 -4.81
C LYS A 102 -13.59 -8.67 -5.47
N VAL A 103 -13.15 -7.42 -5.44
CA VAL A 103 -11.91 -6.97 -6.08
C VAL A 103 -11.07 -6.21 -5.06
N PHE A 104 -9.85 -6.66 -4.83
CA PHE A 104 -8.91 -6.03 -3.90
C PHE A 104 -7.86 -5.24 -4.68
N LYS A 105 -7.78 -3.94 -4.44
CA LYS A 105 -6.79 -3.08 -5.07
C LYS A 105 -5.54 -2.95 -4.20
N ILE A 106 -4.39 -3.29 -4.76
CA ILE A 106 -3.07 -3.13 -4.16
C ILE A 106 -2.34 -1.99 -4.88
N GLU A 107 -1.90 -0.97 -4.14
CA GLU A 107 -1.11 0.12 -4.70
C GLU A 107 0.36 -0.28 -4.80
N GLY A 108 0.83 -0.46 -6.01
CA GLY A 108 2.21 -0.87 -6.31
C GLY A 108 3.01 0.16 -7.14
N ARG A 109 2.45 1.33 -7.43
CA ARG A 109 3.14 2.35 -8.23
C ARG A 109 4.42 2.81 -7.55
N ALA A 110 5.51 2.89 -8.30
CA ALA A 110 6.84 3.20 -7.79
C ALA A 110 7.33 2.23 -6.70
N ARG A 111 6.89 0.98 -6.74
CA ARG A 111 7.35 -0.12 -5.89
C ARG A 111 8.12 -1.15 -6.72
N SER A 112 8.97 -1.93 -6.05
CA SER A 112 9.70 -3.02 -6.70
C SER A 112 8.77 -4.17 -7.07
N ALA A 113 9.16 -4.97 -8.06
CA ALA A 113 8.44 -6.19 -8.42
C ALA A 113 8.29 -7.16 -7.23
N GLU A 114 9.30 -7.22 -6.36
CA GLU A 114 9.27 -8.00 -5.12
C GLU A 114 8.16 -7.57 -4.17
N TYR A 115 7.98 -6.26 -3.99
CA TYR A 115 6.87 -5.73 -3.20
C TYR A 115 5.52 -6.19 -3.77
N VAL A 116 5.31 -6.02 -5.08
CA VAL A 116 4.05 -6.39 -5.72
C VAL A 116 3.78 -7.89 -5.59
N LYS A 117 4.80 -8.72 -5.85
CA LYS A 117 4.72 -10.18 -5.70
C LYS A 117 4.35 -10.57 -4.28
N ARG A 118 5.03 -10.02 -3.26
CA ARG A 118 4.81 -10.33 -1.86
C ARG A 118 3.40 -9.91 -1.41
N CYS A 119 3.00 -8.68 -1.71
CA CYS A 119 1.66 -8.20 -1.37
C CYS A 119 0.57 -9.06 -2.04
N ALA A 120 0.67 -9.31 -3.34
CA ALA A 120 -0.32 -10.13 -4.05
C ALA A 120 -0.40 -11.55 -3.47
N ALA A 121 0.74 -12.18 -3.14
CA ALA A 121 0.77 -13.52 -2.55
C ALA A 121 0.12 -13.56 -1.16
N CYS A 122 0.43 -12.60 -0.28
CA CYS A 122 -0.15 -12.54 1.06
C CYS A 122 -1.67 -12.32 1.01
N TYR A 123 -2.13 -11.37 0.18
CA TYR A 123 -3.57 -11.12 0.03
C TYR A 123 -4.30 -12.27 -0.65
N ARG A 124 -3.65 -12.99 -1.57
CA ARG A 124 -4.22 -14.22 -2.16
C ARG A 124 -4.39 -15.31 -1.11
N LYS A 125 -3.35 -15.58 -0.31
CA LYS A 125 -3.40 -16.55 0.79
C LYS A 125 -4.52 -16.21 1.80
N ALA A 126 -4.63 -14.92 2.18
CA ALA A 126 -5.67 -14.50 3.10
C ALA A 126 -7.08 -14.68 2.53
N ALA A 127 -7.28 -14.31 1.25
CA ALA A 127 -8.57 -14.46 0.59
C ALA A 127 -8.97 -15.93 0.43
N ASP A 128 -8.04 -16.81 0.06
CA ASP A 128 -8.27 -18.24 -0.02
C ASP A 128 -8.65 -18.81 1.34
N ALA A 129 -7.91 -18.44 2.40
CA ALA A 129 -8.20 -18.90 3.75
C ALA A 129 -9.59 -18.43 4.26
N VAL A 130 -10.03 -17.23 3.90
CA VAL A 130 -11.41 -16.78 4.22
C VAL A 130 -12.43 -17.64 3.48
N CYS A 131 -12.22 -17.92 2.19
CA CYS A 131 -13.12 -18.76 1.40
C CYS A 131 -13.18 -20.20 1.94
N ASP A 132 -12.05 -20.72 2.41
CA ASP A 132 -11.93 -22.10 2.95
C ASP A 132 -12.33 -22.19 4.44
N GLY A 133 -12.66 -21.06 5.08
CA GLY A 133 -13.02 -21.01 6.50
C GLY A 133 -11.84 -21.26 7.46
N THR A 134 -10.61 -21.12 6.99
CA THR A 134 -9.38 -21.34 7.78
C THR A 134 -8.69 -20.04 8.22
N TYR A 135 -9.22 -18.90 7.78
CA TYR A 135 -8.67 -17.60 8.18
C TYR A 135 -8.82 -17.37 9.68
N ASN A 136 -7.73 -16.96 10.32
CA ASN A 136 -7.69 -16.62 11.73
C ASN A 136 -6.64 -15.53 12.01
N GLN A 137 -6.60 -15.02 13.24
CA GLN A 137 -5.70 -13.93 13.63
C GLN A 137 -4.22 -14.34 13.59
N GLU A 138 -3.90 -15.61 13.82
CA GLU A 138 -2.52 -16.11 13.76
C GLU A 138 -1.99 -16.08 12.32
N LEU A 139 -2.80 -16.56 11.37
CA LEU A 139 -2.49 -16.46 9.94
C LEU A 139 -2.35 -15.00 9.51
N ALA A 140 -3.27 -14.13 9.92
CA ALA A 140 -3.24 -12.71 9.60
C ALA A 140 -1.96 -12.04 10.12
N ALA A 141 -1.56 -12.33 11.35
CA ALA A 141 -0.33 -11.83 11.95
C ALA A 141 0.93 -12.32 11.20
N SER A 142 0.96 -13.60 10.82
CA SER A 142 2.03 -14.18 10.01
C SER A 142 2.15 -13.49 8.66
N LEU A 143 1.04 -13.29 7.95
CA LEU A 143 1.02 -12.58 6.67
C LEU A 143 1.41 -11.10 6.81
N LYS A 144 1.03 -10.45 7.90
CA LYS A 144 1.46 -9.07 8.19
C LYS A 144 2.97 -8.99 8.42
N ALA A 145 3.56 -9.98 9.10
CA ALA A 145 5.01 -10.08 9.24
C ALA A 145 5.70 -10.24 7.87
N GLU A 146 5.20 -11.12 6.99
CA GLU A 146 5.70 -11.25 5.62
C GLU A 146 5.60 -9.93 4.83
N LEU A 147 4.52 -9.14 5.01
CA LEU A 147 4.36 -7.82 4.39
C LEU A 147 5.35 -6.80 4.94
N SER A 148 5.79 -6.94 6.19
CA SER A 148 6.78 -6.05 6.81
C SER A 148 8.18 -6.22 6.22
N ASP A 149 8.48 -7.32 5.54
CA ASP A 149 9.77 -7.56 4.89
C ASP A 149 10.01 -6.70 3.65
N VAL A 150 8.94 -6.20 3.04
CA VAL A 150 9.02 -5.34 1.86
C VAL A 150 8.75 -3.88 2.24
N PHE A 151 8.96 -2.97 1.29
CA PHE A 151 8.80 -1.54 1.53
C PHE A 151 7.46 -1.22 2.19
N ASN A 152 7.51 -0.54 3.34
CA ASN A 152 6.33 0.00 4.03
C ASN A 152 6.72 1.24 4.85
N ARG A 153 5.72 1.99 5.32
CA ARG A 153 5.87 3.17 6.20
C ARG A 153 5.24 2.95 7.56
N GLY A 154 5.21 1.70 8.02
CA GLY A 154 4.32 1.24 9.06
C GLY A 154 2.90 1.03 8.50
N PHE A 155 2.13 0.21 9.20
CA PHE A 155 0.78 -0.17 8.77
C PHE A 155 -0.29 0.39 9.69
N TRP A 156 -1.45 0.68 9.11
CA TRP A 156 -2.68 0.94 9.82
C TRP A 156 -3.88 0.51 8.97
N ASP A 157 -5.06 0.46 9.56
CA ASP A 157 -6.29 -0.01 8.92
C ASP A 157 -7.07 1.08 8.16
N GLY A 158 -6.51 2.29 8.08
CA GLY A 158 -7.23 3.43 7.53
C GLY A 158 -8.43 3.80 8.40
N TYR A 159 -9.54 4.16 7.75
CA TYR A 159 -10.82 4.45 8.42
C TYR A 159 -11.84 3.31 8.25
N TYR A 160 -11.41 2.12 7.85
CA TYR A 160 -12.31 1.03 7.47
C TYR A 160 -13.03 0.41 8.65
N GLN A 161 -12.47 0.50 9.83
CA GLN A 161 -13.08 -0.01 11.06
C GLN A 161 -13.75 1.08 11.93
N GLY A 162 -14.04 2.23 11.34
CA GLY A 162 -14.70 3.34 12.00
C GLY A 162 -13.88 4.62 12.04
N ALA A 163 -14.50 5.71 12.50
CA ALA A 163 -13.84 7.00 12.62
C ALA A 163 -12.87 6.99 13.80
N LYS A 164 -11.61 7.26 13.54
CA LYS A 164 -10.56 7.42 14.54
C LYS A 164 -9.50 8.40 14.03
N LEU A 165 -8.62 8.85 14.92
CA LEU A 165 -7.50 9.67 14.54
C LEU A 165 -6.61 8.89 13.55
N GLY A 166 -6.16 9.55 12.47
CA GLY A 166 -5.24 8.95 11.51
C GLY A 166 -3.89 8.61 12.12
N GLU A 167 -3.18 7.68 11.52
CA GLU A 167 -1.85 7.30 11.92
C GLU A 167 -0.81 7.73 10.89
N TRP A 168 0.27 8.36 11.35
CA TRP A 168 1.33 8.88 10.51
C TRP A 168 2.64 8.12 10.68
N SER A 169 3.43 8.10 9.61
CA SER A 169 4.77 7.52 9.66
C SER A 169 5.71 8.41 10.49
N SER A 170 6.44 7.82 11.40
CA SER A 170 7.44 8.53 12.23
C SER A 170 8.83 8.57 11.61
N VAL A 171 9.03 7.96 10.44
CA VAL A 171 10.33 7.86 9.78
C VAL A 171 10.23 8.22 8.29
N TYR A 172 11.32 8.74 7.76
CA TYR A 172 11.48 8.95 6.33
C TYR A 172 11.84 7.62 5.63
N GLY A 173 11.16 7.33 4.52
CA GLY A 173 11.48 6.17 3.70
C GLY A 173 10.79 4.88 4.15
N SER A 174 11.51 3.77 4.09
CA SER A 174 10.99 2.43 4.35
C SER A 174 11.28 1.96 5.76
N GLN A 175 10.30 1.31 6.39
CA GLN A 175 10.42 0.56 7.63
C GLN A 175 10.54 -0.96 7.40
N ALA A 176 10.85 -1.38 6.15
CA ALA A 176 11.00 -2.80 5.84
C ALA A 176 12.08 -3.46 6.71
N THR A 177 11.79 -4.67 7.18
CA THR A 177 12.71 -5.49 7.99
C THR A 177 13.87 -6.03 7.15
N LEU A 178 13.66 -6.21 5.85
CA LEU A 178 14.69 -6.65 4.90
C LEU A 178 15.14 -5.49 3.99
N LYS A 179 16.44 -5.40 3.77
CA LYS A 179 17.06 -4.44 2.86
C LYS A 179 17.73 -5.17 1.71
N LYS A 180 17.38 -4.81 0.47
CA LYS A 180 18.13 -5.27 -0.70
C LYS A 180 19.47 -4.54 -0.76
N VAL A 181 20.53 -5.32 -0.90
CA VAL A 181 21.88 -4.82 -1.12
C VAL A 181 22.29 -5.20 -2.54
N TYR A 182 22.72 -4.21 -3.31
CA TYR A 182 23.23 -4.48 -4.64
C TYR A 182 24.58 -5.20 -4.54
N CYS A 183 24.68 -6.36 -5.15
CA CYS A 183 25.90 -7.17 -5.14
C CYS A 183 26.58 -7.20 -6.52
N GLY A 184 25.77 -7.14 -7.60
CA GLY A 184 26.29 -7.24 -8.95
C GLY A 184 25.21 -7.50 -9.99
N LYS A 185 25.61 -7.89 -11.19
CA LYS A 185 24.73 -8.16 -12.32
C LYS A 185 24.85 -9.60 -12.78
N VAL A 186 23.73 -10.19 -13.16
CA VAL A 186 23.72 -11.46 -13.89
C VAL A 186 24.27 -11.19 -15.31
N THR A 187 25.35 -11.85 -15.68
CA THR A 187 26.01 -11.72 -16.98
C THR A 187 25.62 -12.83 -17.94
N ASN A 188 25.28 -14.02 -17.41
CA ASN A 188 24.85 -15.14 -18.22
C ASN A 188 23.91 -16.06 -17.43
N TRP A 189 23.08 -16.81 -18.15
CA TRP A 189 22.20 -17.84 -17.59
C TRP A 189 22.36 -19.14 -18.36
N PHE A 190 22.70 -20.21 -17.67
CA PHE A 190 22.90 -21.55 -18.23
C PHE A 190 21.65 -22.38 -18.02
N ASP A 191 20.72 -22.37 -18.98
CA ASP A 191 19.40 -23.00 -18.86
C ASP A 191 19.44 -24.48 -18.49
N ARG A 192 20.41 -25.24 -19.08
CA ARG A 192 20.48 -26.70 -18.89
C ARG A 192 20.77 -27.11 -17.46
N ILE A 193 21.45 -26.29 -16.69
CA ILE A 193 21.88 -26.59 -15.32
C ILE A 193 21.26 -25.64 -14.28
N GLY A 194 20.45 -24.66 -14.72
CA GLY A 194 19.80 -23.70 -13.85
C GLY A 194 20.76 -22.80 -13.07
N VAL A 195 21.92 -22.46 -13.68
CA VAL A 195 22.98 -21.66 -13.02
C VAL A 195 23.10 -20.30 -13.64
N ALA A 196 23.22 -19.26 -12.79
CA ALA A 196 23.52 -17.90 -13.17
C ALA A 196 25.00 -17.58 -13.00
N GLU A 197 25.63 -16.95 -14.00
CA GLU A 197 26.92 -16.29 -13.87
C GLU A 197 26.69 -14.85 -13.41
N ILE A 198 27.39 -14.41 -12.37
CA ILE A 198 27.20 -13.09 -11.76
C ILE A 198 28.52 -12.36 -11.69
N SER A 199 28.57 -11.16 -12.28
CA SER A 199 29.65 -10.19 -12.02
C SER A 199 29.41 -9.52 -10.69
N VAL A 200 30.22 -9.83 -9.69
CA VAL A 200 30.13 -9.24 -8.34
C VAL A 200 30.85 -7.88 -8.35
N GLU A 201 30.11 -6.80 -8.05
CA GLU A 201 30.62 -5.43 -8.17
C GLU A 201 30.81 -4.73 -6.81
N SER A 202 30.08 -5.10 -5.78
CA SER A 202 30.10 -4.35 -4.51
C SER A 202 30.22 -5.18 -3.23
N GLN A 203 29.60 -6.34 -3.14
CA GLN A 203 29.62 -7.19 -1.93
C GLN A 203 29.67 -8.67 -2.31
N THR A 204 30.26 -9.48 -1.45
CA THR A 204 30.29 -10.94 -1.61
C THR A 204 28.88 -11.50 -1.45
N LEU A 205 28.45 -12.36 -2.38
CA LEU A 205 27.26 -13.15 -2.24
C LEU A 205 27.47 -14.19 -1.14
N LYS A 206 26.53 -14.27 -0.20
CA LYS A 206 26.49 -15.30 0.85
C LYS A 206 25.43 -16.31 0.53
#